data_ddf84493bd76a170afe817cd0798e425
#
_entry.id   ddf84493bd76a170afe817cd0798e425
#
_cell.length_a   1.000
_cell.length_b   1.000
_cell.length_c   1.000
_cell.angle_alpha   90.00
_cell.angle_beta   90.00
_cell.angle_gamma   90.00
#
_symmetry.space_group_name_H-M   'P 1'
#
loop_
_entity.id
_entity.type
_entity.pdbx_description
1 polymer ?
#
loop_
_entity_poly.entity_id
_entity_poly.type
_entity_poly.pdbx_seq_one_letter_code
_entity_poly.pdbx_strand_id
1 'polypeptide(L)'
;MKKLFALLLALALTLGACTVAVAEEPVTITFWHTYGDAETPVINDVIIPMFEAANPGIKVEAIRQSGDFNQMLVTALGTGMVPDVARVDITKTSAYAKLGGIVAMDEIEGFDALKDAVLEGPLSTNLWNGHYYGLPLNTNCKAAVVNLNVLKTLGFDAAPATMEEFVAACKEKAAGQYKLNVSGLGDWDLFPYFWLFGGVVTDEGFTKASGYMDSAESVAAINTMLQLHQDGVFTIRDVDGTADAWAGINDEYAMFFEGPWAPFNEENGIVPALIPTWNGKSASVVGGENIVIFSGSQKQEAAFQFVQFMLSEEVQLELLKVGVIPTLKACVDSEAVQADPKWSVYMKQLESTQSRIPTPQASTVEQLWQDAMTEIFIEGADVQSTLTSYAAEIDAELAK
;
A
#
# COMPACT_ATOMS: atom_id res chain seq x y z
N MET A 1 21.60 -75.50 24.43
CA MET A 1 20.62 -75.10 23.42
C MET A 1 19.60 -74.07 23.93
N LYS A 2 18.97 -74.27 25.10
CA LYS A 2 17.95 -73.30 25.62
C LYS A 2 18.49 -71.90 25.95
N LYS A 3 19.78 -71.73 26.34
CA LYS A 3 20.39 -70.40 26.64
C LYS A 3 20.82 -69.68 25.39
N LEU A 4 21.12 -70.36 24.28
CA LEU A 4 21.46 -69.76 23.00
C LEU A 4 20.20 -69.17 22.25
N PHE A 5 19.07 -69.90 22.46
CA PHE A 5 17.77 -69.42 21.89
C PHE A 5 17.24 -68.20 22.63
N ALA A 6 17.46 -68.05 23.93
CA ALA A 6 17.05 -66.87 24.67
C ALA A 6 17.89 -65.62 24.32
N LEU A 7 19.16 -65.74 23.95
CA LEU A 7 20.04 -64.67 23.54
C LEU A 7 19.71 -64.16 22.12
N LEU A 8 19.34 -65.08 21.22
CA LEU A 8 18.90 -64.71 19.86
C LEU A 8 17.51 -64.04 19.85
N LEU A 9 16.60 -64.39 20.75
CA LEU A 9 15.30 -63.75 20.90
C LEU A 9 15.41 -62.33 21.49
N ALA A 10 16.35 -62.10 22.44
CA ALA A 10 16.62 -60.81 23.02
C ALA A 10 17.30 -59.87 22.02
N LEU A 11 18.18 -60.41 21.15
CA LEU A 11 18.81 -59.61 20.08
C LEU A 11 17.82 -59.20 18.95
N ALA A 12 16.83 -60.06 18.65
CA ALA A 12 15.78 -59.78 17.69
C ALA A 12 14.76 -58.72 18.19
N LEU A 13 14.54 -58.65 19.50
CA LEU A 13 13.66 -57.64 20.11
C LEU A 13 14.31 -56.25 20.25
N THR A 14 15.63 -56.15 20.25
CA THR A 14 16.35 -54.86 20.28
C THR A 14 16.55 -54.26 18.88
N LEU A 15 16.44 -55.04 17.81
CA LEU A 15 16.48 -54.53 16.42
C LEU A 15 15.12 -54.04 15.87
N GLY A 16 14.02 -54.27 16.62
CA GLY A 16 12.66 -53.94 16.20
C GLY A 16 12.16 -52.54 16.63
N ALA A 17 12.99 -51.74 17.33
CA ALA A 17 12.55 -50.43 17.86
C ALA A 17 13.24 -49.20 17.20
N CYS A 18 13.90 -49.38 16.08
CA CYS A 18 14.15 -48.24 15.20
C CYS A 18 12.89 -48.00 14.37
N THR A 19 11.91 -47.32 14.96
CA THR A 19 10.92 -46.59 14.16
C THR A 19 11.71 -45.58 13.36
N VAL A 20 11.98 -45.90 12.10
CA VAL A 20 12.34 -44.87 11.11
C VAL A 20 11.15 -43.93 11.14
N ALA A 21 11.29 -42.80 11.81
CA ALA A 21 10.38 -41.68 11.63
C ALA A 21 10.49 -41.35 10.13
N VAL A 22 9.52 -41.78 9.35
CA VAL A 22 9.34 -41.31 8.01
C VAL A 22 9.10 -39.81 8.22
N ALA A 23 10.08 -39.00 7.89
CA ALA A 23 9.88 -37.57 7.88
C ALA A 23 8.69 -37.32 6.93
N GLU A 24 7.60 -36.79 7.45
CA GLU A 24 6.49 -36.35 6.60
C GLU A 24 7.06 -35.39 5.55
N GLU A 25 6.63 -35.57 4.29
CA GLU A 25 7.05 -34.65 3.25
C GLU A 25 6.57 -33.23 3.64
N PRO A 26 7.42 -32.20 3.45
CA PRO A 26 7.05 -30.83 3.82
C PRO A 26 5.79 -30.39 3.09
N VAL A 27 4.91 -29.70 3.80
CA VAL A 27 3.75 -29.03 3.19
C VAL A 27 4.26 -27.84 2.41
N THR A 28 3.98 -27.76 1.10
CA THR A 28 4.34 -26.60 0.29
C THR A 28 3.14 -25.67 0.19
N ILE A 29 3.27 -24.42 0.66
CA ILE A 29 2.30 -23.34 0.45
C ILE A 29 2.72 -22.46 -0.70
N THR A 30 1.74 -21.87 -1.42
CA THR A 30 1.97 -20.89 -2.48
C THR A 30 1.71 -19.49 -1.97
N PHE A 31 2.65 -18.58 -2.22
CA PHE A 31 2.55 -17.16 -1.86
C PHE A 31 2.61 -16.28 -3.10
N TRP A 32 1.49 -15.63 -3.47
CA TRP A 32 1.47 -14.66 -4.56
C TRP A 32 1.69 -13.25 -4.07
N HIS A 33 2.57 -12.51 -4.76
CA HIS A 33 2.96 -11.17 -4.35
C HIS A 33 3.30 -10.26 -5.53
N THR A 34 3.32 -8.96 -5.26
CA THR A 34 3.64 -7.89 -6.21
C THR A 34 4.88 -7.09 -5.77
N TYR A 35 5.76 -7.69 -4.99
CA TYR A 35 7.01 -7.04 -4.59
C TYR A 35 7.83 -6.60 -5.80
N GLY A 36 8.45 -5.42 -5.74
CA GLY A 36 9.27 -4.84 -6.78
C GLY A 36 10.62 -5.54 -6.98
N ASP A 37 11.46 -4.97 -7.85
CA ASP A 37 12.76 -5.56 -8.21
C ASP A 37 13.77 -5.56 -7.07
N ALA A 38 13.71 -4.54 -6.18
CA ALA A 38 14.58 -4.47 -5.01
C ALA A 38 14.14 -5.41 -3.87
N GLU A 39 12.83 -5.62 -3.73
CA GLU A 39 12.22 -6.37 -2.64
C GLU A 39 12.20 -7.88 -2.90
N THR A 40 11.94 -8.29 -4.15
CA THR A 40 11.79 -9.70 -4.53
C THR A 40 13.00 -10.57 -4.16
N PRO A 41 14.27 -10.14 -4.33
CA PRO A 41 15.43 -10.90 -3.85
C PRO A 41 15.43 -11.08 -2.33
N VAL A 42 14.99 -10.07 -1.55
CA VAL A 42 14.92 -10.19 -0.08
C VAL A 42 13.89 -11.24 0.32
N ILE A 43 12.74 -11.30 -0.35
CA ILE A 43 11.74 -12.35 -0.12
C ILE A 43 12.33 -13.73 -0.43
N ASN A 44 12.90 -13.92 -1.61
CA ASN A 44 13.31 -15.23 -2.12
C ASN A 44 14.60 -15.76 -1.46
N ASP A 45 15.58 -14.88 -1.23
CA ASP A 45 16.94 -15.28 -0.86
C ASP A 45 17.21 -15.11 0.63
N VAL A 46 16.35 -14.36 1.36
CA VAL A 46 16.52 -14.11 2.80
C VAL A 46 15.32 -14.64 3.58
N ILE A 47 14.13 -14.07 3.37
CA ILE A 47 12.95 -14.29 4.23
C ILE A 47 12.43 -15.72 4.11
N ILE A 48 12.25 -16.24 2.90
CA ILE A 48 11.76 -17.62 2.71
C ILE A 48 12.74 -18.66 3.29
N PRO A 49 14.07 -18.59 3.04
CA PRO A 49 15.02 -19.47 3.69
C PRO A 49 15.01 -19.39 5.22
N MET A 50 14.84 -18.19 5.81
CA MET A 50 14.71 -18.01 7.24
C MET A 50 13.45 -18.72 7.78
N PHE A 51 12.30 -18.53 7.11
CA PHE A 51 11.06 -19.20 7.48
C PHE A 51 11.18 -20.72 7.42
N GLU A 52 11.72 -21.27 6.32
CA GLU A 52 11.87 -22.69 6.10
C GLU A 52 12.87 -23.34 7.09
N ALA A 53 13.91 -22.59 7.49
CA ALA A 53 14.84 -23.05 8.51
C ALA A 53 14.18 -23.12 9.91
N ALA A 54 13.30 -22.17 10.22
CA ALA A 54 12.54 -22.16 11.47
C ALA A 54 11.38 -23.17 11.47
N ASN A 55 10.86 -23.54 10.29
CA ASN A 55 9.70 -24.41 10.08
C ASN A 55 10.02 -25.53 9.07
N PRO A 56 10.87 -26.52 9.41
CA PRO A 56 11.38 -27.50 8.43
C PRO A 56 10.30 -28.40 7.82
N GLY A 57 9.08 -28.41 8.37
CA GLY A 57 7.90 -29.08 7.81
C GLY A 57 7.12 -28.28 6.78
N ILE A 58 7.50 -27.01 6.48
CA ILE A 58 6.79 -26.15 5.56
C ILE A 58 7.76 -25.60 4.52
N LYS A 59 7.33 -25.58 3.25
CA LYS A 59 8.01 -24.95 2.13
C LYS A 59 7.15 -23.82 1.57
N VAL A 60 7.78 -22.77 1.04
CA VAL A 60 7.09 -21.64 0.42
C VAL A 60 7.49 -21.52 -1.05
N GLU A 61 6.50 -21.63 -1.92
CA GLU A 61 6.64 -21.27 -3.34
C GLU A 61 6.14 -19.85 -3.53
N ALA A 62 7.05 -18.86 -3.53
CA ALA A 62 6.71 -17.48 -3.79
C ALA A 62 6.65 -17.23 -5.29
N ILE A 63 5.54 -16.64 -5.75
CA ILE A 63 5.29 -16.35 -7.15
C ILE A 63 5.02 -14.85 -7.30
N ARG A 64 6.00 -14.15 -7.87
CA ARG A 64 5.83 -12.75 -8.23
C ARG A 64 4.85 -12.62 -9.40
N GLN A 65 3.83 -11.80 -9.19
CA GLN A 65 2.85 -11.48 -10.20
C GLN A 65 3.14 -10.13 -10.86
N SER A 66 2.76 -10.00 -12.12
CA SER A 66 2.89 -8.76 -12.90
C SER A 66 1.56 -8.47 -13.61
N GLY A 67 1.35 -7.22 -14.03
CA GLY A 67 0.10 -6.80 -14.65
C GLY A 67 -1.01 -6.54 -13.63
N ASP A 68 -2.26 -6.67 -14.04
CA ASP A 68 -3.41 -6.45 -13.16
C ASP A 68 -3.60 -7.63 -12.19
N PHE A 69 -2.91 -7.54 -11.04
CA PHE A 69 -2.94 -8.57 -10.01
C PHE A 69 -4.34 -8.77 -9.40
N ASN A 70 -5.11 -7.68 -9.26
CA ASN A 70 -6.47 -7.76 -8.75
C ASN A 70 -7.36 -8.60 -9.68
N GLN A 71 -7.32 -8.34 -10.99
CA GLN A 71 -8.06 -9.13 -11.99
C GLN A 71 -7.62 -10.60 -12.00
N MET A 72 -6.32 -10.87 -11.79
CA MET A 72 -5.80 -12.24 -11.69
C MET A 72 -6.37 -12.96 -10.48
N LEU A 73 -6.43 -12.31 -9.30
CA LEU A 73 -7.00 -12.90 -8.09
C LEU A 73 -8.50 -13.13 -8.20
N VAL A 74 -9.25 -12.19 -8.78
CA VAL A 74 -10.69 -12.36 -9.04
C VAL A 74 -10.93 -13.55 -9.98
N THR A 75 -10.10 -13.71 -11.00
CA THR A 75 -10.16 -14.86 -11.91
C THR A 75 -9.84 -16.18 -11.19
N ALA A 76 -8.80 -16.18 -10.35
CA ALA A 76 -8.42 -17.33 -9.53
C ALA A 76 -9.54 -17.75 -8.58
N LEU A 77 -10.22 -16.80 -7.96
CA LEU A 77 -11.40 -17.05 -7.12
C LEU A 77 -12.54 -17.71 -7.91
N GLY A 78 -12.82 -17.20 -9.11
CA GLY A 78 -13.86 -17.75 -9.99
C GLY A 78 -13.57 -19.16 -10.51
N THR A 79 -12.30 -19.55 -10.61
CA THR A 79 -11.88 -20.88 -11.10
C THR A 79 -11.51 -21.85 -9.99
N GLY A 80 -11.39 -21.38 -8.75
CA GLY A 80 -10.93 -22.18 -7.61
C GLY A 80 -9.40 -22.45 -7.62
N MET A 81 -8.64 -21.83 -8.51
CA MET A 81 -7.18 -21.96 -8.59
C MET A 81 -6.49 -20.82 -7.84
N VAL A 82 -6.77 -20.73 -6.55
CA VAL A 82 -6.23 -19.68 -5.67
C VAL A 82 -4.89 -20.06 -5.05
N PRO A 83 -4.02 -19.09 -4.69
CA PRO A 83 -2.86 -19.35 -3.85
C PRO A 83 -3.30 -19.69 -2.42
N ASP A 84 -2.37 -20.17 -1.59
CA ASP A 84 -2.62 -20.34 -0.17
C ASP A 84 -2.60 -18.99 0.55
N VAL A 85 -1.64 -18.12 0.20
CA VAL A 85 -1.42 -16.79 0.76
C VAL A 85 -1.23 -15.77 -0.36
N ALA A 86 -1.70 -14.54 -0.19
CA ALA A 86 -1.34 -13.44 -1.07
C ALA A 86 -1.11 -12.13 -0.31
N ARG A 87 -0.24 -11.27 -0.90
CA ARG A 87 -0.04 -9.87 -0.55
C ARG A 87 -0.96 -9.04 -1.44
N VAL A 88 -1.95 -8.37 -0.88
CA VAL A 88 -3.00 -7.67 -1.62
C VAL A 88 -3.09 -6.20 -1.22
N ASP A 89 -3.45 -5.31 -2.15
CA ASP A 89 -3.67 -3.89 -1.84
C ASP A 89 -4.76 -3.73 -0.76
N ILE A 90 -4.55 -2.77 0.15
CA ILE A 90 -5.42 -2.50 1.29
C ILE A 90 -6.88 -2.24 0.90
N THR A 91 -7.14 -1.73 -0.32
CA THR A 91 -8.50 -1.43 -0.80
C THR A 91 -9.25 -2.66 -1.30
N LYS A 92 -8.58 -3.80 -1.49
CA LYS A 92 -9.16 -4.99 -2.14
C LYS A 92 -9.61 -6.09 -1.16
N THR A 93 -9.15 -6.04 0.09
CA THR A 93 -9.44 -7.09 1.09
C THR A 93 -10.95 -7.29 1.30
N SER A 94 -11.71 -6.22 1.45
CA SER A 94 -13.17 -6.28 1.63
C SER A 94 -13.89 -6.88 0.42
N ALA A 95 -13.40 -6.63 -0.80
CA ALA A 95 -13.96 -7.21 -2.01
C ALA A 95 -13.78 -8.74 -2.05
N TYR A 96 -12.59 -9.23 -1.72
CA TYR A 96 -12.33 -10.67 -1.65
C TYR A 96 -13.11 -11.34 -0.51
N ALA A 97 -13.25 -10.67 0.63
CA ALA A 97 -14.07 -11.13 1.75
C ALA A 97 -15.55 -11.26 1.35
N LYS A 98 -16.11 -10.26 0.68
CA LYS A 98 -17.50 -10.29 0.16
C LYS A 98 -17.73 -11.45 -0.81
N LEU A 99 -16.74 -11.82 -1.60
CA LEU A 99 -16.78 -12.98 -2.51
C LEU A 99 -16.66 -14.33 -1.77
N GLY A 100 -16.42 -14.32 -0.44
CA GLY A 100 -16.12 -15.53 0.33
C GLY A 100 -14.76 -16.16 -0.04
N GLY A 101 -13.88 -15.38 -0.67
CA GLY A 101 -12.62 -15.86 -1.23
C GLY A 101 -11.48 -15.97 -0.26
N ILE A 102 -11.57 -15.31 0.90
CA ILE A 102 -10.52 -15.27 1.92
C ILE A 102 -11.08 -15.59 3.30
N VAL A 103 -10.20 -16.07 4.17
CA VAL A 103 -10.54 -16.55 5.53
C VAL A 103 -10.73 -15.38 6.48
N ALA A 104 -11.74 -15.46 7.35
CA ALA A 104 -11.85 -14.59 8.52
C ALA A 104 -10.72 -14.97 9.51
N MET A 105 -9.62 -14.19 9.52
CA MET A 105 -8.44 -14.54 10.31
C MET A 105 -8.65 -14.40 11.82
N ASP A 106 -9.60 -13.58 12.24
CA ASP A 106 -9.97 -13.43 13.66
C ASP A 106 -10.62 -14.70 14.27
N GLU A 107 -10.94 -15.69 13.45
CA GLU A 107 -11.35 -17.03 13.90
C GLU A 107 -10.15 -17.99 14.08
N ILE A 108 -8.93 -17.58 13.71
CA ILE A 108 -7.72 -18.42 13.83
C ILE A 108 -7.02 -18.15 15.17
N GLU A 109 -6.63 -19.21 15.88
CA GLU A 109 -5.86 -19.10 17.12
C GLU A 109 -4.53 -18.36 16.91
N GLY A 110 -4.27 -17.35 17.77
CA GLY A 110 -3.07 -16.52 17.69
C GLY A 110 -3.26 -15.20 16.93
N PHE A 111 -4.40 -14.98 16.27
CA PHE A 111 -4.68 -13.73 15.56
C PHE A 111 -4.65 -12.51 16.49
N ASP A 112 -5.27 -12.57 17.67
CA ASP A 112 -5.38 -11.43 18.59
C ASP A 112 -4.02 -10.86 18.99
N ALA A 113 -3.01 -11.70 19.16
CA ALA A 113 -1.65 -11.25 19.49
C ALA A 113 -1.04 -10.42 18.34
N LEU A 114 -1.27 -10.81 17.08
CA LEU A 114 -0.80 -10.08 15.91
C LEU A 114 -1.61 -8.78 15.71
N LYS A 115 -2.92 -8.84 15.89
CA LYS A 115 -3.81 -7.68 15.83
C LYS A 115 -3.35 -6.56 16.77
N ASP A 116 -3.04 -6.91 18.02
CA ASP A 116 -2.62 -5.95 19.03
C ASP A 116 -1.22 -5.37 18.79
N ALA A 117 -0.36 -6.10 18.05
CA ALA A 117 1.00 -5.70 17.74
C ALA A 117 1.13 -4.74 16.55
N VAL A 118 0.16 -4.71 15.64
CA VAL A 118 0.21 -3.86 14.44
C VAL A 118 -0.46 -2.50 14.63
N LEU A 119 -0.17 -1.56 13.73
CA LEU A 119 -0.77 -0.22 13.68
C LEU A 119 -2.28 -0.33 13.38
N GLU A 120 -3.08 0.44 14.12
CA GLU A 120 -4.55 0.42 14.03
C GLU A 120 -5.07 0.91 12.68
N GLY A 121 -4.49 1.99 12.13
CA GLY A 121 -4.90 2.55 10.83
C GLY A 121 -4.82 1.53 9.70
N PRO A 122 -3.64 0.96 9.40
CA PRO A 122 -3.52 -0.12 8.41
C PRO A 122 -4.36 -1.36 8.75
N LEU A 123 -4.51 -1.73 10.02
CA LEU A 123 -5.34 -2.87 10.44
C LEU A 123 -6.82 -2.67 10.05
N SER A 124 -7.34 -1.46 10.18
CA SER A 124 -8.76 -1.15 9.88
C SER A 124 -9.15 -1.50 8.45
N THR A 125 -8.21 -1.53 7.50
CA THR A 125 -8.47 -1.89 6.09
C THR A 125 -8.76 -3.38 5.89
N ASN A 126 -8.54 -4.19 6.92
CA ASN A 126 -8.84 -5.63 6.92
C ASN A 126 -10.20 -5.96 7.53
N LEU A 127 -10.88 -4.96 8.12
CA LEU A 127 -12.17 -5.15 8.77
C LEU A 127 -13.31 -5.02 7.78
N TRP A 128 -14.10 -6.06 7.66
CA TRP A 128 -15.32 -6.05 6.88
C TRP A 128 -16.42 -6.86 7.57
N ASN A 129 -17.61 -6.31 7.66
CA ASN A 129 -18.80 -6.95 8.27
C ASN A 129 -18.53 -7.54 9.68
N GLY A 130 -17.71 -6.86 10.47
CA GLY A 130 -17.39 -7.23 11.85
C GLY A 130 -16.26 -8.25 12.03
N HIS A 131 -15.65 -8.75 10.95
CA HIS A 131 -14.55 -9.70 10.96
C HIS A 131 -13.29 -9.14 10.30
N TYR A 132 -12.11 -9.60 10.73
CA TYR A 132 -10.83 -9.28 10.10
C TYR A 132 -10.43 -10.38 9.11
N TYR A 133 -10.25 -10.01 7.84
CA TYR A 133 -9.96 -10.94 6.74
C TYR A 133 -8.49 -10.95 6.33
N GLY A 134 -7.63 -10.25 7.04
CA GLY A 134 -6.21 -10.18 6.80
C GLY A 134 -5.51 -9.45 7.93
N LEU A 135 -4.19 -9.26 7.75
CA LEU A 135 -3.35 -8.45 8.61
C LEU A 135 -2.53 -7.48 7.74
N PRO A 136 -2.25 -6.25 8.21
CA PRO A 136 -1.47 -5.31 7.45
C PRO A 136 -0.01 -5.77 7.40
N LEU A 137 0.47 -6.13 6.21
CA LEU A 137 1.83 -6.62 6.01
C LEU A 137 2.84 -5.47 5.97
N ASN A 138 2.48 -4.39 5.30
CA ASN A 138 3.25 -3.16 5.25
C ASN A 138 2.31 -1.96 5.03
N THR A 139 2.81 -0.78 5.33
CA THR A 139 2.13 0.48 5.05
C THR A 139 3.00 1.39 4.21
N ASN A 140 2.42 2.40 3.61
CA ASN A 140 3.12 3.49 2.95
C ASN A 140 2.20 4.71 2.85
N CYS A 141 2.77 5.85 2.48
CA CYS A 141 2.01 7.04 2.12
C CYS A 141 2.79 7.82 1.06
N LYS A 142 2.17 8.80 0.45
CA LYS A 142 2.91 9.79 -0.32
C LYS A 142 3.48 10.85 0.62
N ALA A 143 4.73 11.26 0.37
CA ALA A 143 5.37 12.44 0.94
C ALA A 143 5.86 13.32 -0.21
N ALA A 144 6.30 14.53 0.06
CA ALA A 144 6.89 15.37 -0.96
C ALA A 144 8.30 14.84 -1.31
N VAL A 145 8.52 14.57 -2.59
CA VAL A 145 9.85 14.38 -3.19
C VAL A 145 10.25 15.74 -3.75
N VAL A 146 11.30 16.32 -3.20
CA VAL A 146 11.72 17.68 -3.58
C VAL A 146 13.11 17.68 -4.19
N ASN A 147 13.33 18.54 -5.18
CA ASN A 147 14.65 18.88 -5.68
C ASN A 147 15.09 20.22 -5.09
N LEU A 148 16.01 20.17 -4.13
CA LEU A 148 16.54 21.36 -3.44
C LEU A 148 17.25 22.32 -4.40
N ASN A 149 17.85 21.82 -5.49
CA ASN A 149 18.51 22.69 -6.47
C ASN A 149 17.52 23.49 -7.28
N VAL A 150 16.39 22.89 -7.68
CA VAL A 150 15.30 23.59 -8.35
C VAL A 150 14.60 24.55 -7.38
N LEU A 151 14.35 24.13 -6.12
CA LEU A 151 13.79 24.97 -5.07
C LEU A 151 14.61 26.24 -4.82
N LYS A 152 15.94 26.17 -4.86
CA LYS A 152 16.80 27.35 -4.74
C LYS A 152 16.57 28.37 -5.85
N THR A 153 16.23 27.97 -7.05
CA THR A 153 15.88 28.90 -8.13
C THR A 153 14.57 29.67 -7.85
N LEU A 154 13.70 29.06 -7.02
CA LEU A 154 12.47 29.66 -6.52
C LEU A 154 12.67 30.45 -5.21
N GLY A 155 13.91 30.44 -4.65
CA GLY A 155 14.26 31.19 -3.45
C GLY A 155 14.07 30.43 -2.15
N PHE A 156 13.99 29.10 -2.19
CA PHE A 156 13.91 28.24 -1.01
C PHE A 156 15.24 27.55 -0.74
N ASP A 157 15.72 27.60 0.49
CA ASP A 157 16.90 26.84 0.95
C ASP A 157 16.55 25.42 1.45
N ALA A 158 15.25 25.16 1.68
CA ALA A 158 14.69 23.89 2.10
C ALA A 158 13.31 23.69 1.45
N ALA A 159 12.65 22.57 1.71
CA ALA A 159 11.26 22.36 1.30
C ALA A 159 10.37 23.48 1.88
N PRO A 160 9.44 24.05 1.08
CA PRO A 160 8.52 25.08 1.55
C PRO A 160 7.62 24.54 2.64
N ALA A 161 7.31 25.34 3.65
CA ALA A 161 6.42 24.94 4.74
C ALA A 161 4.95 24.96 4.31
N THR A 162 4.60 25.86 3.38
CA THR A 162 3.23 26.02 2.86
C THR A 162 3.19 25.94 1.34
N MET A 163 2.09 25.43 0.83
CA MET A 163 1.82 25.40 -0.62
C MET A 163 1.57 26.79 -1.16
N GLU A 164 1.04 27.70 -0.34
CA GLU A 164 0.82 29.11 -0.71
C GLU A 164 2.14 29.82 -1.04
N GLU A 165 3.19 29.63 -0.21
CA GLU A 165 4.52 30.18 -0.45
C GLU A 165 5.13 29.61 -1.74
N PHE A 166 5.00 28.31 -1.93
CA PHE A 166 5.48 27.63 -3.13
C PHE A 166 4.81 28.16 -4.41
N VAL A 167 3.47 28.22 -4.40
CA VAL A 167 2.67 28.75 -5.52
C VAL A 167 3.03 30.21 -5.84
N ALA A 168 3.16 31.05 -4.82
CA ALA A 168 3.55 32.45 -5.00
C ALA A 168 4.93 32.56 -5.66
N ALA A 169 5.92 31.79 -5.21
CA ALA A 169 7.25 31.78 -5.78
C ALA A 169 7.25 31.26 -7.24
N CYS A 170 6.47 30.23 -7.55
CA CYS A 170 6.33 29.73 -8.93
C CYS A 170 5.75 30.80 -9.86
N LYS A 171 4.69 31.49 -9.44
CA LYS A 171 4.07 32.59 -10.23
C LYS A 171 5.03 33.75 -10.47
N GLU A 172 5.86 34.10 -9.49
CA GLU A 172 6.81 35.21 -9.58
C GLU A 172 8.06 34.84 -10.40
N LYS A 173 8.65 33.67 -10.14
CA LYS A 173 10.01 33.34 -10.61
C LYS A 173 10.05 32.31 -11.73
N ALA A 174 8.99 31.53 -11.90
CA ALA A 174 8.92 30.47 -12.90
C ALA A 174 7.66 30.53 -13.76
N ALA A 175 7.08 31.71 -13.97
CA ALA A 175 5.81 31.89 -14.65
C ALA A 175 5.71 31.08 -15.95
N GLY A 176 4.72 30.21 -16.04
CA GLY A 176 4.50 29.30 -17.17
C GLY A 176 5.44 28.11 -17.27
N GLN A 177 6.24 27.86 -16.24
CA GLN A 177 7.11 26.67 -16.14
C GLN A 177 6.62 25.80 -14.99
N TYR A 178 6.01 24.69 -15.32
CA TYR A 178 5.54 23.74 -14.31
C TYR A 178 6.66 23.35 -13.32
N LYS A 179 6.38 23.50 -12.03
CA LYS A 179 7.32 23.14 -10.95
C LYS A 179 6.77 22.11 -9.99
N LEU A 180 5.48 21.81 -10.05
CA LEU A 180 4.80 20.74 -9.34
C LEU A 180 4.24 19.75 -10.35
N ASN A 181 4.57 18.49 -10.23
CA ASN A 181 4.03 17.43 -11.08
C ASN A 181 3.04 16.56 -10.32
N VAL A 182 1.98 16.13 -11.01
CA VAL A 182 1.06 15.08 -10.58
C VAL A 182 1.12 13.95 -11.59
N SER A 183 1.34 12.73 -11.11
CA SER A 183 1.65 11.59 -11.97
C SER A 183 0.46 11.12 -12.80
N GLY A 184 -0.78 11.32 -12.34
CA GLY A 184 -1.99 10.90 -13.05
C GLY A 184 -3.28 11.41 -12.43
N LEU A 185 -4.42 11.00 -13.00
CA LEU A 185 -5.77 11.37 -12.56
C LEU A 185 -6.39 10.37 -11.59
N GLY A 186 -5.75 9.23 -11.36
CA GLY A 186 -6.23 8.21 -10.43
C GLY A 186 -6.24 8.68 -8.98
N ASP A 187 -6.95 7.97 -8.15
CA ASP A 187 -7.14 8.27 -6.72
C ASP A 187 -5.79 8.31 -5.96
N TRP A 188 -4.90 7.36 -6.22
CA TRP A 188 -3.56 7.34 -5.60
C TRP A 188 -2.76 8.60 -5.90
N ASP A 189 -2.87 9.13 -7.12
CA ASP A 189 -2.08 10.29 -7.54
C ASP A 189 -2.74 11.62 -7.19
N LEU A 190 -4.06 11.72 -7.31
CA LEU A 190 -4.77 12.99 -7.21
C LEU A 190 -5.36 13.26 -5.82
N PHE A 191 -5.74 12.23 -5.05
CA PHE A 191 -6.34 12.42 -3.72
C PHE A 191 -5.50 13.26 -2.75
N PRO A 192 -4.14 13.11 -2.66
CA PRO A 192 -3.36 13.98 -1.78
C PRO A 192 -3.56 15.46 -2.05
N TYR A 193 -3.65 15.85 -3.32
CA TYR A 193 -3.89 17.25 -3.72
C TYR A 193 -5.34 17.67 -3.49
N PHE A 194 -6.29 16.79 -3.84
CA PHE A 194 -7.70 17.06 -3.64
C PHE A 194 -8.04 17.30 -2.16
N TRP A 195 -7.56 16.44 -1.27
CA TRP A 195 -7.72 16.59 0.18
C TRP A 195 -6.94 17.78 0.75
N LEU A 196 -5.73 18.03 0.24
CA LEU A 196 -4.91 19.19 0.62
C LEU A 196 -5.67 20.50 0.38
N PHE A 197 -6.36 20.61 -0.77
CA PHE A 197 -7.15 21.77 -1.11
C PHE A 197 -8.56 21.77 -0.49
N GLY A 198 -8.89 20.80 0.35
CA GLY A 198 -10.12 20.75 1.14
C GLY A 198 -11.24 19.92 0.58
N GLY A 199 -11.00 19.17 -0.50
CA GLY A 199 -11.99 18.25 -1.06
C GLY A 199 -12.24 17.04 -0.15
N VAL A 200 -13.41 16.42 -0.31
CA VAL A 200 -13.82 15.20 0.41
C VAL A 200 -14.58 14.32 -0.56
N VAL A 201 -14.26 13.03 -0.64
CA VAL A 201 -14.90 12.12 -1.59
C VAL A 201 -16.21 11.54 -1.04
N THR A 202 -16.18 11.04 0.19
CA THR A 202 -17.32 10.39 0.85
C THR A 202 -17.46 10.83 2.29
N ASP A 203 -18.55 10.41 2.95
CA ASP A 203 -18.64 10.43 4.40
C ASP A 203 -17.57 9.54 5.06
N GLU A 204 -17.35 9.68 6.38
CA GLU A 204 -16.37 8.90 7.14
C GLU A 204 -16.64 7.39 7.14
N GLY A 205 -17.89 6.99 6.92
CA GLY A 205 -18.29 5.58 6.84
C GLY A 205 -18.17 4.96 5.46
N PHE A 206 -17.73 5.71 4.45
CA PHE A 206 -17.65 5.28 3.05
C PHE A 206 -19.01 4.77 2.51
N THR A 207 -20.10 5.40 2.93
CA THR A 207 -21.45 4.99 2.56
C THR A 207 -22.13 5.91 1.54
N LYS A 208 -21.59 7.13 1.36
CA LYS A 208 -22.21 8.16 0.54
C LYS A 208 -21.18 9.15 0.00
N ALA A 209 -21.25 9.46 -1.29
CA ALA A 209 -20.46 10.48 -1.98
C ALA A 209 -21.23 11.80 -2.21
N SER A 210 -22.54 11.72 -2.48
CA SER A 210 -23.39 12.92 -2.69
C SER A 210 -23.42 13.80 -1.45
N GLY A 211 -23.13 15.10 -1.64
CA GLY A 211 -23.00 16.07 -0.56
C GLY A 211 -21.58 16.17 0.02
N TYR A 212 -20.67 15.30 -0.41
CA TYR A 212 -19.24 15.30 -0.09
C TYR A 212 -18.41 15.57 -1.34
N MET A 213 -18.41 14.66 -2.30
CA MET A 213 -17.66 14.83 -3.55
C MET A 213 -18.11 16.04 -4.36
N ASP A 214 -19.41 16.36 -4.33
CA ASP A 214 -20.01 17.51 -5.01
C ASP A 214 -20.27 18.72 -4.10
N SER A 215 -19.70 18.72 -2.89
CA SER A 215 -19.80 19.86 -1.96
C SER A 215 -19.11 21.11 -2.51
N ALA A 216 -19.46 22.26 -1.97
CA ALA A 216 -18.81 23.53 -2.36
C ALA A 216 -17.29 23.50 -2.13
N GLU A 217 -16.84 22.86 -1.07
CA GLU A 217 -15.42 22.68 -0.73
C GLU A 217 -14.72 21.80 -1.76
N SER A 218 -15.31 20.67 -2.16
CA SER A 218 -14.77 19.76 -3.15
C SER A 218 -14.70 20.40 -4.54
N VAL A 219 -15.74 21.13 -4.93
CA VAL A 219 -15.75 21.92 -6.18
C VAL A 219 -14.66 22.99 -6.13
N ALA A 220 -14.48 23.68 -5.00
CA ALA A 220 -13.42 24.68 -4.83
C ALA A 220 -12.01 24.05 -4.90
N ALA A 221 -11.82 22.84 -4.36
CA ALA A 221 -10.57 22.11 -4.44
C ALA A 221 -10.19 21.81 -5.92
N ILE A 222 -11.11 21.25 -6.70
CA ILE A 222 -10.88 20.99 -8.14
C ILE A 222 -10.63 22.29 -8.91
N ASN A 223 -11.41 23.33 -8.66
CA ASN A 223 -11.19 24.64 -9.29
C ASN A 223 -9.83 25.24 -8.93
N THR A 224 -9.34 25.03 -7.70
CA THR A 224 -7.98 25.43 -7.30
C THR A 224 -6.93 24.71 -8.13
N MET A 225 -7.07 23.39 -8.31
CA MET A 225 -6.15 22.59 -9.12
C MET A 225 -6.17 23.05 -10.60
N LEU A 226 -7.35 23.27 -11.18
CA LEU A 226 -7.49 23.80 -12.54
C LEU A 226 -6.83 25.18 -12.67
N GLN A 227 -6.99 26.06 -11.69
CA GLN A 227 -6.37 27.39 -11.70
C GLN A 227 -4.84 27.29 -11.62
N LEU A 228 -4.29 26.43 -10.75
CA LEU A 228 -2.84 26.22 -10.67
C LEU A 228 -2.26 25.64 -11.95
N HIS A 229 -3.01 24.78 -12.63
CA HIS A 229 -2.66 24.27 -13.95
C HIS A 229 -2.64 25.38 -15.00
N GLN A 230 -3.69 26.23 -15.09
CA GLN A 230 -3.76 27.38 -16.00
C GLN A 230 -2.66 28.42 -15.73
N ASP A 231 -2.28 28.60 -14.47
CA ASP A 231 -1.20 29.50 -14.06
C ASP A 231 0.21 28.94 -14.39
N GLY A 232 0.30 27.71 -14.92
CA GLY A 232 1.56 27.05 -15.24
C GLY A 232 2.42 26.69 -14.03
N VAL A 233 1.81 26.51 -12.86
CA VAL A 233 2.48 26.06 -11.63
C VAL A 233 2.54 24.54 -11.54
N PHE A 234 1.45 23.90 -11.93
CA PHE A 234 1.12 22.52 -11.69
C PHE A 234 0.77 21.83 -13.01
N THR A 235 1.31 20.64 -13.24
CA THR A 235 1.03 19.83 -14.41
C THR A 235 0.53 18.45 -14.00
N ILE A 236 -0.35 17.88 -14.80
CA ILE A 236 -0.76 16.47 -14.69
C ILE A 236 -0.24 15.76 -15.94
N ARG A 237 0.62 14.76 -15.75
CA ARG A 237 1.28 14.07 -16.87
C ARG A 237 0.30 13.56 -17.92
N ASP A 238 -0.79 12.94 -17.48
CA ASP A 238 -1.78 12.34 -18.39
C ASP A 238 -2.60 13.39 -19.18
N VAL A 239 -2.63 14.63 -18.70
CA VAL A 239 -3.31 15.76 -19.37
C VAL A 239 -2.38 16.48 -20.33
N ASP A 240 -1.16 16.77 -19.87
CA ASP A 240 -0.23 17.68 -20.57
C ASP A 240 0.79 16.94 -21.44
N GLY A 241 0.90 15.62 -21.30
CA GLY A 241 1.95 14.83 -21.97
C GLY A 241 3.36 15.25 -21.57
N THR A 242 3.52 15.79 -20.36
CA THR A 242 4.80 16.26 -19.82
C THR A 242 5.70 15.11 -19.39
N ALA A 243 6.94 15.44 -19.00
CA ALA A 243 7.87 14.46 -18.49
C ALA A 243 7.29 13.71 -17.26
N ASP A 244 7.62 12.45 -17.16
CA ASP A 244 7.36 11.64 -15.97
C ASP A 244 7.95 12.32 -14.72
N ALA A 245 7.25 12.26 -13.58
CA ALA A 245 7.68 12.90 -12.34
C ALA A 245 9.08 12.45 -11.91
N TRP A 246 9.38 11.15 -12.08
CA TRP A 246 10.68 10.58 -11.71
C TRP A 246 11.83 11.04 -12.62
N ALA A 247 11.56 11.27 -13.89
CA ALA A 247 12.53 11.85 -14.80
C ALA A 247 12.67 13.35 -14.59
N GLY A 248 11.55 14.09 -14.55
CA GLY A 248 11.51 15.53 -14.46
C GLY A 248 11.99 16.11 -13.13
N ILE A 249 12.01 15.34 -12.03
CA ILE A 249 12.52 15.80 -10.75
C ILE A 249 14.02 16.13 -10.78
N ASN A 250 14.75 15.63 -11.76
CA ASN A 250 16.18 15.92 -11.87
C ASN A 250 16.50 17.38 -12.22
N ASP A 251 15.64 18.05 -13.01
CA ASP A 251 15.93 19.39 -13.51
C ASP A 251 14.69 20.27 -13.80
N GLU A 252 13.51 19.70 -14.00
CA GLU A 252 12.30 20.44 -14.36
C GLU A 252 11.44 20.77 -13.14
N TYR A 253 11.11 19.76 -12.34
CA TYR A 253 10.18 19.89 -11.22
C TYR A 253 10.91 20.20 -9.92
N ALA A 254 10.29 21.03 -9.11
CA ALA A 254 10.75 21.28 -7.74
C ALA A 254 10.18 20.26 -6.77
N MET A 255 9.01 19.65 -7.11
CA MET A 255 8.27 18.79 -6.21
C MET A 255 7.30 17.88 -6.97
N PHE A 256 7.07 16.69 -6.43
CA PHE A 256 5.89 15.84 -6.65
C PHE A 256 5.65 15.00 -5.39
N PHE A 257 4.49 14.33 -5.29
CA PHE A 257 4.19 13.50 -4.12
C PHE A 257 4.30 12.02 -4.48
N GLU A 258 5.10 11.27 -3.72
CA GLU A 258 5.33 9.86 -4.00
C GLU A 258 5.69 9.06 -2.74
N GLY A 259 5.60 7.73 -2.86
CA GLY A 259 5.95 6.77 -1.83
C GLY A 259 7.47 6.66 -1.58
N PRO A 260 7.89 5.86 -0.58
CA PRO A 260 9.30 5.74 -0.18
C PRO A 260 10.20 5.08 -1.23
N TRP A 261 9.64 4.54 -2.28
CA TRP A 261 10.34 3.99 -3.46
C TRP A 261 10.72 5.05 -4.51
N ALA A 262 10.40 6.33 -4.27
CA ALA A 262 10.78 7.43 -5.17
C ALA A 262 12.30 7.48 -5.40
N PRO A 263 12.75 8.06 -6.53
CA PRO A 263 14.16 8.06 -6.94
C PRO A 263 15.00 9.07 -6.14
N PHE A 264 15.05 8.93 -4.82
CA PHE A 264 15.84 9.80 -3.95
C PHE A 264 17.33 9.76 -4.31
N ASN A 265 17.97 10.93 -4.32
CA ASN A 265 19.38 11.09 -4.57
C ASN A 265 19.89 12.35 -3.84
N GLU A 266 20.37 12.18 -2.62
CA GLU A 266 20.81 13.27 -1.75
C GLU A 266 21.98 14.08 -2.37
N GLU A 267 22.88 13.43 -3.12
CA GLU A 267 23.99 14.11 -3.79
C GLU A 267 23.49 15.11 -4.85
N ASN A 268 22.37 14.80 -5.51
CA ASN A 268 21.69 15.67 -6.47
C ASN A 268 20.61 16.55 -5.81
N GLY A 269 20.46 16.51 -4.50
CA GLY A 269 19.47 17.29 -3.75
C GLY A 269 18.04 16.79 -3.89
N ILE A 270 17.82 15.55 -4.33
CA ILE A 270 16.50 14.94 -4.41
C ILE A 270 16.23 14.20 -3.09
N VAL A 271 15.41 14.80 -2.25
CA VAL A 271 15.19 14.34 -0.87
C VAL A 271 13.71 14.27 -0.51
N PRO A 272 13.33 13.46 0.49
CA PRO A 272 11.98 13.46 1.02
C PRO A 272 11.73 14.69 1.90
N ALA A 273 10.50 15.18 1.88
CA ALA A 273 10.03 16.25 2.77
C ALA A 273 8.55 16.02 3.12
N LEU A 274 8.07 16.68 4.16
CA LEU A 274 6.63 16.72 4.43
C LEU A 274 5.91 17.47 3.30
N ILE A 275 4.71 17.02 2.97
CA ILE A 275 3.83 17.75 2.04
C ILE A 275 3.54 19.12 2.65
N PRO A 276 3.82 20.22 1.91
CA PRO A 276 3.55 21.57 2.38
C PRO A 276 2.07 21.74 2.74
N THR A 277 1.79 22.46 3.81
CA THR A 277 0.41 22.70 4.25
C THR A 277 -0.33 23.66 3.31
N TRP A 278 -1.65 23.50 3.20
CA TRP A 278 -2.56 24.47 2.60
C TRP A 278 -3.59 24.91 3.65
N ASN A 279 -3.73 26.20 3.89
CA ASN A 279 -4.56 26.72 4.99
C ASN A 279 -4.26 26.06 6.34
N GLY A 280 -2.98 25.73 6.60
CA GLY A 280 -2.51 25.09 7.82
C GLY A 280 -2.82 23.58 7.94
N LYS A 281 -3.33 22.94 6.88
CA LYS A 281 -3.59 21.50 6.85
C LYS A 281 -2.62 20.80 5.89
N SER A 282 -2.15 19.63 6.25
CA SER A 282 -1.48 18.68 5.37
C SER A 282 -2.41 17.52 5.07
N ALA A 283 -2.25 16.92 3.91
CA ALA A 283 -3.00 15.72 3.53
C ALA A 283 -2.12 14.79 2.69
N SER A 284 -2.30 13.51 2.88
CA SER A 284 -1.69 12.46 2.05
C SER A 284 -2.61 11.25 1.96
N VAL A 285 -2.29 10.34 1.06
CA VAL A 285 -2.96 9.06 0.91
C VAL A 285 -2.18 7.99 1.66
N VAL A 286 -2.87 7.16 2.44
CA VAL A 286 -2.30 5.92 2.96
C VAL A 286 -2.44 4.81 1.93
N GLY A 287 -1.38 4.07 1.76
CA GLY A 287 -1.33 2.83 1.01
C GLY A 287 -0.76 1.70 1.84
N GLY A 288 -0.44 0.64 1.17
CA GLY A 288 0.12 -0.55 1.78
C GLY A 288 -0.57 -1.80 1.28
N GLU A 289 -0.14 -2.91 1.82
CA GLU A 289 -0.70 -4.20 1.47
C GLU A 289 -1.00 -5.03 2.69
N ASN A 290 -2.09 -5.76 2.59
CA ASN A 290 -2.51 -6.76 3.54
C ASN A 290 -2.01 -8.14 3.12
N ILE A 291 -1.78 -9.01 4.09
CA ILE A 291 -1.55 -10.43 3.86
C ILE A 291 -2.82 -11.19 4.17
N VAL A 292 -3.28 -12.01 3.23
CA VAL A 292 -4.55 -12.74 3.32
C VAL A 292 -4.34 -14.22 3.05
N ILE A 293 -5.21 -15.06 3.64
CA ILE A 293 -5.27 -16.51 3.40
C ILE A 293 -6.53 -16.82 2.60
N PHE A 294 -6.39 -17.58 1.52
CA PHE A 294 -7.54 -17.95 0.69
C PHE A 294 -8.35 -19.09 1.29
N SER A 295 -9.68 -18.95 1.25
CA SER A 295 -10.59 -19.98 1.77
C SER A 295 -10.52 -21.30 1.00
N GLY A 296 -10.04 -21.28 -0.25
CA GLY A 296 -9.78 -22.48 -1.06
C GLY A 296 -8.55 -23.27 -0.65
N SER A 297 -7.64 -22.68 0.15
CA SER A 297 -6.45 -23.37 0.66
C SER A 297 -6.82 -24.52 1.61
N GLN A 298 -6.17 -25.67 1.39
CA GLN A 298 -6.26 -26.84 2.27
C GLN A 298 -5.11 -26.85 3.31
N LYS A 299 -4.32 -25.76 3.37
CA LYS A 299 -3.10 -25.64 4.17
C LYS A 299 -3.13 -24.40 5.06
N GLN A 300 -4.33 -24.00 5.54
CA GLN A 300 -4.55 -22.74 6.24
C GLN A 300 -3.71 -22.61 7.51
N GLU A 301 -3.43 -23.70 8.23
CA GLU A 301 -2.55 -23.69 9.41
C GLU A 301 -1.10 -23.34 9.04
N ALA A 302 -0.53 -23.97 8.01
CA ALA A 302 0.80 -23.64 7.51
C ALA A 302 0.87 -22.23 6.91
N ALA A 303 -0.20 -21.80 6.22
CA ALA A 303 -0.36 -20.45 5.71
C ALA A 303 -0.36 -19.41 6.83
N PHE A 304 -1.05 -19.67 7.95
CA PHE A 304 -1.08 -18.75 9.07
C PHE A 304 0.26 -18.68 9.81
N GLN A 305 1.01 -19.81 9.93
CA GLN A 305 2.39 -19.78 10.43
C GLN A 305 3.30 -18.89 9.58
N PHE A 306 3.12 -18.91 8.25
CA PHE A 306 3.84 -17.99 7.35
C PHE A 306 3.41 -16.53 7.55
N VAL A 307 2.11 -16.26 7.72
CA VAL A 307 1.60 -14.92 8.05
C VAL A 307 2.22 -14.39 9.36
N GLN A 308 2.26 -15.22 10.41
CA GLN A 308 2.89 -14.86 11.68
C GLN A 308 4.37 -14.51 11.51
N PHE A 309 5.08 -15.31 10.71
CA PHE A 309 6.50 -15.07 10.45
C PHE A 309 6.73 -13.77 9.64
N MET A 310 5.92 -13.51 8.63
CA MET A 310 6.00 -12.26 7.83
C MET A 310 5.76 -11.01 8.68
N LEU A 311 5.04 -11.13 9.79
CA LEU A 311 4.80 -10.07 10.77
C LEU A 311 5.76 -10.15 11.98
N SER A 312 6.87 -10.87 11.89
CA SER A 312 7.92 -10.82 12.91
C SER A 312 8.76 -9.55 12.76
N GLU A 313 9.32 -9.06 13.87
CA GLU A 313 10.18 -7.87 13.89
C GLU A 313 11.39 -8.05 12.94
N GLU A 314 12.00 -9.24 12.94
CA GLU A 314 13.14 -9.56 12.08
C GLU A 314 12.81 -9.38 10.60
N VAL A 315 11.67 -9.93 10.13
CA VAL A 315 11.23 -9.83 8.74
C VAL A 315 10.86 -8.40 8.37
N GLN A 316 10.12 -7.71 9.24
CA GLN A 316 9.70 -6.32 9.00
C GLN A 316 10.91 -5.37 8.90
N LEU A 317 11.97 -5.59 9.71
CA LEU A 317 13.21 -4.80 9.62
C LEU A 317 14.06 -5.18 8.39
N GLU A 318 14.05 -6.42 7.92
CA GLU A 318 14.69 -6.78 6.65
C GLU A 318 14.01 -6.10 5.46
N LEU A 319 12.69 -6.08 5.43
CA LEU A 319 11.91 -5.40 4.38
C LEU A 319 12.08 -3.88 4.42
N LEU A 320 12.24 -3.29 5.61
CA LEU A 320 12.52 -1.85 5.75
C LEU A 320 13.78 -1.43 4.98
N LYS A 321 14.83 -2.26 4.94
CA LYS A 321 16.10 -1.97 4.24
C LYS A 321 15.90 -1.74 2.72
N VAL A 322 14.84 -2.30 2.16
CA VAL A 322 14.49 -2.17 0.73
C VAL A 322 13.27 -1.30 0.47
N GLY A 323 12.84 -0.52 1.45
CA GLY A 323 11.84 0.52 1.23
C GLY A 323 10.42 0.19 1.69
N VAL A 324 10.22 -0.93 2.38
CA VAL A 324 8.90 -1.36 2.86
C VAL A 324 8.70 -0.89 4.30
N ILE A 325 7.75 0.01 4.53
CA ILE A 325 7.47 0.54 5.87
C ILE A 325 6.75 -0.53 6.72
N PRO A 326 7.27 -0.84 7.92
CA PRO A 326 6.69 -1.85 8.79
C PRO A 326 5.34 -1.41 9.37
N THR A 327 4.51 -2.38 9.69
CA THR A 327 3.24 -2.15 10.40
C THR A 327 3.28 -2.56 11.87
N LEU A 328 4.32 -3.26 12.30
CA LEU A 328 4.53 -3.57 13.72
C LEU A 328 4.91 -2.31 14.50
N LYS A 329 4.20 -2.05 15.62
CA LYS A 329 4.49 -0.94 16.54
C LYS A 329 5.94 -0.98 17.03
N ALA A 330 6.46 -2.16 17.38
CA ALA A 330 7.83 -2.34 17.84
C ALA A 330 8.88 -1.92 16.79
N CYS A 331 8.63 -2.19 15.50
CA CYS A 331 9.53 -1.76 14.42
C CYS A 331 9.46 -0.25 14.17
N VAL A 332 8.25 0.33 14.22
CA VAL A 332 8.05 1.78 14.04
C VAL A 332 8.80 2.58 15.07
N ASP A 333 8.83 2.12 16.33
CA ASP A 333 9.53 2.75 17.44
C ASP A 333 11.04 2.42 17.48
N SER A 334 11.53 1.60 16.56
CA SER A 334 12.93 1.17 16.52
C SER A 334 13.89 2.29 16.13
N GLU A 335 15.14 2.20 16.58
CA GLU A 335 16.22 3.11 16.19
C GLU A 335 16.45 3.11 14.68
N ALA A 336 16.25 1.98 14.00
CA ALA A 336 16.40 1.84 12.56
C ALA A 336 15.43 2.74 11.77
N VAL A 337 14.21 2.94 12.28
CA VAL A 337 13.22 3.84 11.68
C VAL A 337 13.47 5.28 12.11
N GLN A 338 13.70 5.51 13.40
CA GLN A 338 13.74 6.86 13.95
C GLN A 338 15.01 7.65 13.57
N ALA A 339 16.14 6.99 13.34
CA ALA A 339 17.40 7.62 13.00
C ALA A 339 17.55 7.93 11.49
N ASP A 340 16.80 7.30 10.63
CA ASP A 340 16.88 7.54 9.17
C ASP A 340 16.00 8.74 8.77
N PRO A 341 16.57 9.81 8.17
CA PRO A 341 15.81 10.99 7.77
C PRO A 341 14.64 10.70 6.83
N LYS A 342 14.77 9.73 5.94
CA LYS A 342 13.71 9.32 5.02
C LYS A 342 12.52 8.73 5.79
N TRP A 343 12.79 7.75 6.64
CA TRP A 343 11.74 7.12 7.43
C TRP A 343 11.07 8.07 8.40
N SER A 344 11.84 8.96 9.03
CA SER A 344 11.30 10.02 9.90
C SER A 344 10.27 10.90 9.17
N VAL A 345 10.52 11.27 7.91
CA VAL A 345 9.57 12.05 7.09
C VAL A 345 8.32 11.24 6.80
N TYR A 346 8.44 10.00 6.31
CA TYR A 346 7.28 9.18 5.98
C TYR A 346 6.43 8.83 7.20
N MET A 347 7.05 8.49 8.32
CA MET A 347 6.32 8.22 9.57
C MET A 347 5.56 9.45 10.06
N LYS A 348 6.16 10.65 9.95
CA LYS A 348 5.48 11.89 10.29
C LYS A 348 4.34 12.21 9.32
N GLN A 349 4.53 11.94 8.03
CA GLN A 349 3.50 12.17 7.01
C GLN A 349 2.29 11.23 7.19
N LEU A 350 2.50 9.99 7.69
CA LEU A 350 1.41 9.06 7.99
C LEU A 350 0.38 9.65 8.98
N GLU A 351 0.77 10.59 9.86
CA GLU A 351 -0.16 11.24 10.79
C GLU A 351 -1.24 12.09 10.10
N SER A 352 -1.02 12.48 8.85
CA SER A 352 -1.95 13.29 8.05
C SER A 352 -2.53 12.56 6.84
N THR A 353 -2.49 11.23 6.85
CA THR A 353 -3.03 10.41 5.76
C THR A 353 -4.52 10.15 5.91
N GLN A 354 -5.16 9.96 4.76
CA GLN A 354 -6.52 9.45 4.64
C GLN A 354 -6.51 8.17 3.81
N SER A 355 -7.41 7.25 4.12
CA SER A 355 -7.56 6.02 3.34
C SER A 355 -8.30 6.30 2.02
N ARG A 356 -7.89 5.62 0.96
CA ARG A 356 -8.75 5.38 -0.19
C ARG A 356 -9.98 4.60 0.29
N ILE A 357 -11.02 4.49 -0.52
CA ILE A 357 -12.30 3.89 -0.12
C ILE A 357 -12.13 2.35 0.02
N PRO A 358 -12.05 1.79 1.23
CA PRO A 358 -11.76 0.37 1.45
C PRO A 358 -13.04 -0.49 1.46
N THR A 359 -13.90 -0.31 0.46
CA THR A 359 -15.18 -1.04 0.33
C THR A 359 -15.07 -2.14 -0.73
N PRO A 360 -15.98 -3.11 -0.74
CA PRO A 360 -16.04 -4.12 -1.80
C PRO A 360 -16.16 -3.53 -3.21
N GLN A 361 -16.64 -2.30 -3.33
CA GLN A 361 -16.81 -1.57 -4.58
C GLN A 361 -15.60 -0.69 -4.97
N ALA A 362 -14.51 -0.74 -4.22
CA ALA A 362 -13.34 0.13 -4.37
C ALA A 362 -12.91 0.31 -5.84
N SER A 363 -12.75 -0.78 -6.59
CA SER A 363 -12.29 -0.69 -7.99
C SER A 363 -13.28 0.04 -8.90
N THR A 364 -14.59 -0.10 -8.68
CA THR A 364 -15.59 0.65 -9.44
C THR A 364 -15.58 2.13 -9.06
N VAL A 365 -15.45 2.43 -7.77
CA VAL A 365 -15.38 3.82 -7.28
C VAL A 365 -14.11 4.51 -7.78
N GLU A 366 -12.97 3.83 -7.78
CA GLU A 366 -11.70 4.31 -8.38
C GLU A 366 -11.88 4.67 -9.85
N GLN A 367 -12.56 3.80 -10.63
CA GLN A 367 -12.83 4.05 -12.04
C GLN A 367 -13.76 5.27 -12.24
N LEU A 368 -14.87 5.35 -11.49
CA LEU A 368 -15.79 6.50 -11.55
C LEU A 368 -15.10 7.82 -11.18
N TRP A 369 -14.21 7.81 -10.19
CA TRP A 369 -13.38 8.96 -9.88
C TRP A 369 -12.50 9.36 -11.06
N GLN A 370 -11.78 8.40 -11.64
CA GLN A 370 -10.88 8.67 -12.77
C GLN A 370 -11.62 9.17 -14.00
N ASP A 371 -12.82 8.64 -14.27
CA ASP A 371 -13.69 9.09 -15.38
C ASP A 371 -14.14 10.55 -15.14
N ALA A 372 -14.58 10.88 -13.92
CA ALA A 372 -14.95 12.25 -13.56
C ALA A 372 -13.78 13.24 -13.75
N MET A 373 -12.57 12.85 -13.30
CA MET A 373 -11.39 13.69 -13.47
C MET A 373 -10.96 13.82 -14.94
N THR A 374 -11.14 12.77 -15.73
CA THR A 374 -10.91 12.79 -17.18
C THR A 374 -11.84 13.78 -17.87
N GLU A 375 -13.15 13.73 -17.59
CA GLU A 375 -14.11 14.70 -18.14
C GLU A 375 -13.75 16.14 -17.76
N ILE A 376 -13.36 16.38 -16.50
CA ILE A 376 -13.05 17.74 -16.01
C ILE A 376 -11.71 18.24 -16.60
N PHE A 377 -10.62 17.47 -16.46
CA PHE A 377 -9.28 17.97 -16.77
C PHE A 377 -8.90 17.82 -18.25
N ILE A 378 -9.45 16.84 -18.96
CA ILE A 378 -9.14 16.60 -20.39
C ILE A 378 -10.23 17.15 -21.29
N GLU A 379 -11.50 16.90 -20.97
CA GLU A 379 -12.62 17.29 -21.85
C GLU A 379 -13.18 18.69 -21.53
N GLY A 380 -12.81 19.26 -20.37
CA GLY A 380 -13.22 20.60 -19.97
C GLY A 380 -14.67 20.68 -19.50
N ALA A 381 -15.21 19.59 -18.95
CA ALA A 381 -16.56 19.55 -18.43
C ALA A 381 -16.73 20.48 -17.20
N ASP A 382 -17.97 20.90 -16.96
CA ASP A 382 -18.30 21.73 -15.79
C ASP A 382 -18.12 20.95 -14.48
N VAL A 383 -17.29 21.47 -13.59
CA VAL A 383 -16.87 20.80 -12.35
C VAL A 383 -18.06 20.40 -11.49
N GLN A 384 -18.99 21.33 -11.21
CA GLN A 384 -20.11 21.06 -10.31
C GLN A 384 -21.04 19.95 -10.85
N SER A 385 -21.43 20.06 -12.11
CA SER A 385 -22.35 19.08 -12.70
C SER A 385 -21.72 17.71 -12.85
N THR A 386 -20.44 17.64 -13.22
CA THR A 386 -19.71 16.37 -13.32
C THR A 386 -19.56 15.72 -11.96
N LEU A 387 -19.09 16.43 -10.93
CA LEU A 387 -18.98 15.86 -9.58
C LEU A 387 -20.33 15.41 -9.03
N THR A 388 -21.44 16.15 -9.30
CA THR A 388 -22.78 15.76 -8.87
C THR A 388 -23.24 14.47 -9.55
N SER A 389 -22.99 14.30 -10.85
CA SER A 389 -23.34 13.08 -11.59
C SER A 389 -22.60 11.87 -11.04
N TYR A 390 -21.28 11.96 -10.95
CA TYR A 390 -20.45 10.85 -10.49
C TYR A 390 -20.64 10.54 -9.00
N ALA A 391 -20.91 11.52 -8.15
CA ALA A 391 -21.27 11.29 -6.76
C ALA A 391 -22.53 10.41 -6.62
N ALA A 392 -23.55 10.66 -7.46
CA ALA A 392 -24.76 9.83 -7.48
C ALA A 392 -24.49 8.40 -8.00
N GLU A 393 -23.59 8.22 -8.96
CA GLU A 393 -23.17 6.91 -9.45
C GLU A 393 -22.39 6.14 -8.38
N ILE A 394 -21.47 6.82 -7.67
CA ILE A 394 -20.74 6.24 -6.53
C ILE A 394 -21.70 5.83 -5.41
N ASP A 395 -22.69 6.65 -5.06
CA ASP A 395 -23.73 6.28 -4.09
C ASP A 395 -24.46 5.00 -4.50
N ALA A 396 -24.78 4.86 -5.79
CA ALA A 396 -25.43 3.66 -6.31
C ALA A 396 -24.56 2.41 -6.24
N GLU A 397 -23.25 2.56 -6.38
CA GLU A 397 -22.27 1.47 -6.19
C GLU A 397 -22.12 1.10 -4.71
N LEU A 398 -21.91 2.09 -3.84
CA LEU A 398 -21.74 1.86 -2.39
C LEU A 398 -22.96 1.21 -1.74
N ALA A 399 -24.16 1.36 -2.32
CA ALA A 399 -25.38 0.73 -1.85
C ALA A 399 -25.51 -0.77 -2.19
N LYS A 400 -24.62 -1.35 -3.02
CA LYS A 400 -24.62 -2.77 -3.41
C LYS A 400 -23.91 -3.64 -2.37
#